data_c015444e985a0ce94803cd66215129c1
#
_entry.id   c015444e985a0ce94803cd66215129c1
#
_cell.length_a   1.000
_cell.length_b   1.000
_cell.length_c   1.000
_cell.angle_alpha   90.00
_cell.angle_beta   90.00
_cell.angle_gamma   90.00
#
_symmetry.space_group_name_H-M   'P 1'
#
loop_
_entity.id
_entity.type
_entity.pdbx_description
1 polymer ?
#
loop_
_entity_poly.entity_id
_entity_poly.type
_entity_poly.pdbx_seq_one_letter_code
_entity_poly.pdbx_strand_id
1 'polypeptide(L)'
;AAYASIAMHWMPEILYRFRRVCPNIDVDLRMVDNAIEPFELLEKGRTDVIFAAKQTGYSCDWTPLCQDAMYAILPPEYPLGEMETFPIELFEGKEFLMPYGRFDLDVKAALDKNGVKPRIRPCHVDDETVIRMVGKGLGLSMMAEMMLRGRTAGVQVVPISPATGRELGMGMHMKESVPDGILHLRECVLAFIGTL
;
A
#
# COMPACT_ATOMS: atom_id res chain seq x y z
N ALA A 1 -7.34 9.16 7.75
CA ALA A 1 -6.92 7.76 7.84
C ALA A 1 -5.93 7.45 6.71
N ALA A 2 -4.91 6.63 6.96
CA ALA A 2 -3.88 6.33 5.97
C ALA A 2 -3.46 4.86 6.02
N TYR A 3 -3.15 4.29 4.85
CA TYR A 3 -2.46 3.00 4.77
C TYR A 3 -1.16 3.02 5.55
N ALA A 4 -0.78 1.88 6.13
CA ALA A 4 0.43 1.74 6.94
C ALA A 4 1.69 2.25 6.22
N SER A 5 1.85 1.92 4.92
CA SER A 5 2.98 2.38 4.11
C SER A 5 3.02 3.91 3.98
N ILE A 6 1.88 4.54 3.73
CA ILE A 6 1.77 6.00 3.60
C ILE A 6 1.97 6.67 4.98
N ALA A 7 1.33 6.13 6.02
CA ALA A 7 1.48 6.63 7.38
C ALA A 7 2.95 6.63 7.84
N MET A 8 3.69 5.61 7.46
CA MET A 8 5.09 5.44 7.85
C MET A 8 6.06 6.31 7.03
N HIS A 9 5.88 6.38 5.72
CA HIS A 9 6.89 6.95 4.82
C HIS A 9 6.57 8.38 4.36
N TRP A 10 5.31 8.81 4.37
CA TRP A 10 4.90 10.13 3.87
C TRP A 10 4.39 11.04 4.97
N MET A 11 3.50 10.52 5.84
CA MET A 11 2.78 11.36 6.79
C MET A 11 3.69 12.12 7.77
N PRO A 12 4.82 11.60 8.27
CA PRO A 12 5.69 12.37 9.16
C PRO A 12 6.17 13.68 8.54
N GLU A 13 6.63 13.65 7.29
CA GLU A 13 7.10 14.86 6.60
C GLU A 13 5.93 15.78 6.19
N ILE A 14 4.83 15.21 5.71
CA ILE A 14 3.63 15.97 5.35
C ILE A 14 3.08 16.72 6.57
N LEU A 15 2.95 16.04 7.71
CA LEU A 15 2.47 16.64 8.95
C LEU A 15 3.43 17.69 9.51
N TYR A 16 4.73 17.47 9.39
CA TYR A 16 5.73 18.48 9.75
C TYR A 16 5.55 19.76 8.94
N ARG A 17 5.39 19.65 7.61
CA ARG A 17 5.12 20.81 6.73
C ARG A 17 3.79 21.47 7.05
N PHE A 18 2.73 20.67 7.22
CA PHE A 18 1.38 21.14 7.52
C PHE A 18 1.32 21.95 8.82
N ARG A 19 1.94 21.46 9.89
CA ARG A 19 1.99 22.15 11.19
C ARG A 19 2.64 23.55 11.10
N ARG A 20 3.56 23.77 10.17
CA ARG A 20 4.18 25.07 9.95
C ARG A 20 3.26 26.06 9.25
N VAL A 21 2.36 25.58 8.42
CA VAL A 21 1.37 26.39 7.69
C VAL A 21 0.12 26.61 8.52
N CYS A 22 -0.33 25.59 9.22
CA CYS A 22 -1.56 25.58 10.02
C CYS A 22 -1.26 25.18 11.48
N PRO A 23 -0.59 26.04 12.29
CA PRO A 23 -0.11 25.66 13.62
C PRO A 23 -1.24 25.43 14.65
N ASN A 24 -2.44 25.90 14.36
CA ASN A 24 -3.62 25.77 15.24
C ASN A 24 -4.54 24.62 14.84
N ILE A 25 -4.16 23.79 13.86
CA ILE A 25 -4.93 22.63 13.43
C ILE A 25 -4.18 21.37 13.85
N ASP A 26 -4.79 20.59 14.71
CA ASP A 26 -4.29 19.25 15.06
C ASP A 26 -4.80 18.22 14.05
N VAL A 27 -3.92 17.31 13.68
CA VAL A 27 -4.23 16.17 12.79
C VAL A 27 -4.15 14.87 13.58
N ASP A 28 -5.28 14.20 13.73
CA ASP A 28 -5.33 12.84 14.25
C ASP A 28 -5.07 11.83 13.11
N LEU A 29 -3.89 11.24 13.11
CA LEU A 29 -3.48 10.25 12.11
C LEU A 29 -3.89 8.84 12.55
N ARG A 30 -4.88 8.27 11.87
CA ARG A 30 -5.28 6.88 12.03
C ARG A 30 -4.66 6.00 10.95
N MET A 31 -3.86 5.03 11.36
CA MET A 31 -3.34 3.99 10.46
C MET A 31 -4.39 2.91 10.25
N VAL A 32 -4.53 2.46 9.01
CA VAL A 32 -5.39 1.35 8.60
C VAL A 32 -4.60 0.36 7.76
N ASP A 33 -4.97 -0.90 7.86
CA ASP A 33 -4.24 -2.01 7.24
C ASP A 33 -5.09 -2.82 6.24
N ASN A 34 -6.25 -2.29 5.82
CA ASN A 34 -7.08 -2.91 4.79
C ASN A 34 -7.57 -1.89 3.75
N ALA A 35 -7.88 -2.40 2.56
CA ALA A 35 -8.17 -1.58 1.38
C ALA A 35 -9.52 -0.86 1.46
N ILE A 36 -10.47 -1.34 2.24
CA ILE A 36 -11.86 -0.87 2.28
C ILE A 36 -12.11 0.12 3.43
N GLU A 37 -11.51 -0.15 4.59
CA GLU A 37 -11.77 0.64 5.81
C GLU A 37 -11.58 2.15 5.64
N PRO A 38 -10.57 2.68 4.91
CA PRO A 38 -10.45 4.12 4.72
C PRO A 38 -11.70 4.72 4.09
N PHE A 39 -12.23 4.07 3.05
CA PHE A 39 -13.42 4.55 2.34
C PHE A 39 -14.66 4.48 3.20
N GLU A 40 -14.85 3.40 3.96
CA GLU A 40 -15.96 3.30 4.91
C GLU A 40 -15.89 4.36 6.02
N LEU A 41 -14.69 4.68 6.51
CA LEU A 41 -14.50 5.75 7.49
C LEU A 41 -14.86 7.10 6.90
N LEU A 42 -14.45 7.34 5.63
CA LEU A 42 -14.80 8.56 4.92
C LEU A 42 -16.31 8.67 4.72
N GLU A 43 -16.97 7.66 4.16
CA GLU A 43 -18.43 7.66 3.93
C GLU A 43 -19.24 7.88 5.21
N LYS A 44 -18.78 7.30 6.34
CA LYS A 44 -19.42 7.47 7.66
C LYS A 44 -19.08 8.80 8.34
N GLY A 45 -18.31 9.68 7.69
CA GLY A 45 -17.84 10.95 8.26
C GLY A 45 -16.96 10.81 9.49
N ARG A 46 -16.27 9.67 9.66
CA ARG A 46 -15.37 9.38 10.77
C ARG A 46 -13.92 9.75 10.51
N THR A 47 -13.64 10.18 9.30
CA THR A 47 -12.38 10.81 8.88
C THR A 47 -12.69 11.85 7.81
N ASP A 48 -11.91 12.91 7.75
CA ASP A 48 -12.07 13.97 6.76
C ASP A 48 -11.31 13.67 5.48
N VAL A 49 -10.18 12.96 5.62
CA VAL A 49 -9.25 12.66 4.53
C VAL A 49 -8.76 11.23 4.64
N ILE A 50 -8.63 10.56 3.50
CA ILE A 50 -8.02 9.25 3.39
C ILE A 50 -6.79 9.28 2.47
N PHE A 51 -5.81 8.44 2.80
CA PHE A 51 -4.66 8.12 1.98
C PHE A 51 -4.62 6.60 1.77
N ALA A 52 -4.90 6.16 0.55
CA ALA A 52 -5.15 4.75 0.27
C ALA A 52 -4.78 4.39 -1.17
N ALA A 53 -4.87 3.11 -1.51
CA ALA A 53 -4.95 2.68 -2.90
C ALA A 53 -6.39 2.88 -3.41
N LYS A 54 -6.52 3.34 -4.67
CA LYS A 54 -7.81 3.58 -5.29
C LYS A 54 -8.65 2.29 -5.34
N GLN A 55 -9.87 2.38 -4.85
CA GLN A 55 -10.83 1.27 -4.91
C GLN A 55 -12.02 1.64 -5.79
N THR A 56 -12.57 0.65 -6.49
CA THR A 56 -13.82 0.81 -7.25
C THR A 56 -15.03 0.72 -6.30
N GLY A 57 -16.12 1.40 -6.66
CA GLY A 57 -17.37 1.34 -5.90
C GLY A 57 -17.51 2.39 -4.80
N TYR A 58 -16.49 3.21 -4.56
CA TYR A 58 -16.54 4.31 -3.59
C TYR A 58 -16.51 5.66 -4.30
N SER A 59 -17.31 6.60 -3.80
CA SER A 59 -17.40 7.96 -4.35
C SER A 59 -16.76 8.95 -3.38
N CYS A 60 -15.67 9.58 -3.82
CA CYS A 60 -14.97 10.64 -3.10
C CYS A 60 -14.29 11.59 -4.09
N ASP A 61 -13.94 12.78 -3.65
CA ASP A 61 -13.02 13.65 -4.40
C ASP A 61 -11.62 13.04 -4.29
N TRP A 62 -11.16 12.43 -5.39
CA TRP A 62 -9.93 11.66 -5.43
C TRP A 62 -8.83 12.41 -6.16
N THR A 63 -7.71 12.61 -5.47
CA THR A 63 -6.47 13.15 -6.02
C THR A 63 -5.45 12.03 -6.16
N PRO A 64 -5.11 11.57 -7.38
CA PRO A 64 -4.05 10.58 -7.57
C PRO A 64 -2.69 11.18 -7.21
N LEU A 65 -1.84 10.40 -6.56
CA LEU A 65 -0.52 10.85 -6.07
C LEU A 65 0.64 10.12 -6.74
N CYS A 66 0.65 8.79 -6.74
CA CYS A 66 1.66 8.00 -7.44
C CYS A 66 1.20 6.58 -7.73
N GLN A 67 1.98 5.87 -8.56
CA GLN A 67 1.90 4.42 -8.73
C GLN A 67 2.88 3.76 -7.76
N ASP A 68 2.44 2.72 -7.06
CA ASP A 68 3.24 1.92 -6.12
C ASP A 68 3.31 0.49 -6.68
N ALA A 69 4.48 0.13 -7.21
CA ALA A 69 4.69 -1.12 -7.93
C ALA A 69 4.66 -2.32 -6.97
N MET A 70 4.23 -3.48 -7.47
CA MET A 70 4.25 -4.73 -6.72
C MET A 70 5.50 -5.54 -7.04
N TYR A 71 6.07 -6.15 -6.01
CA TYR A 71 7.27 -6.96 -6.07
C TYR A 71 7.02 -8.36 -5.53
N ALA A 72 7.66 -9.35 -6.14
CA ALA A 72 7.76 -10.70 -5.58
C ALA A 72 8.75 -10.71 -4.42
N ILE A 73 8.37 -11.37 -3.33
CA ILE A 73 9.22 -11.61 -2.16
C ILE A 73 9.54 -13.09 -2.13
N LEU A 74 10.81 -13.40 -2.26
CA LEU A 74 11.31 -14.74 -2.46
C LEU A 74 12.36 -15.10 -1.41
N PRO A 75 12.50 -16.38 -1.05
CA PRO A 75 13.61 -16.83 -0.20
C PRO A 75 14.97 -16.48 -0.82
N PRO A 76 16.03 -16.30 0.00
CA PRO A 76 17.38 -16.00 -0.53
C PRO A 76 17.90 -17.07 -1.51
N GLU A 77 17.52 -18.32 -1.30
CA GLU A 77 17.94 -19.47 -2.11
C GLU A 77 17.04 -19.72 -3.36
N TYR A 78 16.06 -18.84 -3.62
CA TYR A 78 15.15 -19.04 -4.75
C TYR A 78 15.95 -18.93 -6.07
N PRO A 79 15.83 -19.93 -6.99
CA PRO A 79 16.64 -19.98 -8.20
C PRO A 79 16.13 -19.02 -9.27
N LEU A 80 16.53 -17.76 -9.19
CA LEU A 80 16.15 -16.74 -10.17
C LEU A 80 16.93 -16.87 -11.48
N GLY A 81 18.15 -17.45 -11.45
CA GLY A 81 19.02 -17.47 -12.64
C GLY A 81 19.33 -16.06 -13.13
N GLU A 82 19.07 -15.79 -14.42
CA GLU A 82 19.26 -14.47 -15.05
C GLU A 82 17.98 -13.62 -15.08
N MET A 83 16.94 -13.98 -14.33
CA MET A 83 15.66 -13.25 -14.30
C MET A 83 15.81 -11.89 -13.62
N GLU A 84 15.63 -10.80 -14.37
CA GLU A 84 15.54 -9.43 -13.83
C GLU A 84 14.13 -9.09 -13.32
N THR A 85 13.12 -9.81 -13.80
CA THR A 85 11.72 -9.69 -13.38
C THR A 85 11.16 -11.06 -13.04
N PHE A 86 10.21 -11.11 -12.12
CA PHE A 86 9.54 -12.36 -11.71
C PHE A 86 8.22 -12.52 -12.46
N PRO A 87 8.10 -13.49 -13.40
CA PRO A 87 6.84 -13.80 -14.06
C PRO A 87 5.77 -14.16 -13.01
N ILE A 88 4.64 -13.47 -13.03
CA ILE A 88 3.58 -13.66 -12.01
C ILE A 88 3.04 -15.08 -12.01
N GLU A 89 3.11 -15.77 -13.15
CA GLU A 89 2.69 -17.17 -13.35
C GLU A 89 3.51 -18.14 -12.49
N LEU A 90 4.70 -17.76 -12.07
CA LEU A 90 5.54 -18.59 -11.19
C LEU A 90 4.99 -18.71 -9.77
N PHE A 91 3.99 -17.91 -9.39
CA PHE A 91 3.24 -18.11 -8.17
C PHE A 91 2.22 -19.26 -8.28
N GLU A 92 1.87 -19.74 -9.49
CA GLU A 92 0.86 -20.78 -9.67
C GLU A 92 1.16 -22.01 -8.82
N GLY A 93 0.19 -22.42 -8.00
CA GLY A 93 0.30 -23.56 -7.12
C GLY A 93 1.37 -23.48 -6.00
N LYS A 94 2.10 -22.38 -5.88
CA LYS A 94 3.11 -22.21 -4.81
C LYS A 94 2.44 -21.84 -3.48
N GLU A 95 3.10 -22.18 -2.37
CA GLU A 95 2.71 -21.68 -1.05
C GLU A 95 2.90 -20.17 -1.01
N PHE A 96 1.81 -19.43 -0.78
CA PHE A 96 1.79 -17.98 -0.82
C PHE A 96 1.32 -17.44 0.54
N LEU A 97 2.20 -16.71 1.22
CA LEU A 97 1.93 -16.14 2.53
C LEU A 97 1.23 -14.79 2.38
N MET A 98 0.07 -14.65 3.03
CA MET A 98 -0.74 -13.45 3.02
C MET A 98 -0.80 -12.87 4.43
N PRO A 99 -0.34 -11.61 4.67
CA PRO A 99 -0.37 -10.99 5.99
C PRO A 99 -1.80 -10.69 6.48
N TYR A 100 -1.93 -10.34 7.76
CA TYR A 100 -3.16 -9.92 8.44
C TYR A 100 -4.31 -10.93 8.41
N GLY A 101 -4.06 -12.19 8.05
CA GLY A 101 -5.05 -13.26 8.04
C GLY A 101 -6.17 -13.10 7.01
N ARG A 102 -6.02 -12.22 6.03
CA ARG A 102 -7.02 -11.90 5.02
C ARG A 102 -6.41 -11.67 3.65
N PHE A 103 -7.26 -11.63 2.62
CA PHE A 103 -6.83 -11.27 1.29
C PHE A 103 -6.51 -9.76 1.21
N ASP A 104 -5.31 -9.44 0.80
CA ASP A 104 -4.97 -8.12 0.28
C ASP A 104 -5.64 -7.97 -1.10
N LEU A 105 -6.48 -6.92 -1.25
CA LEU A 105 -7.25 -6.71 -2.48
C LEU A 105 -6.36 -6.35 -3.66
N ASP A 106 -5.24 -5.66 -3.43
CA ASP A 106 -4.31 -5.26 -4.48
C ASP A 106 -3.55 -6.50 -5.00
N VAL A 107 -3.09 -7.37 -4.08
CA VAL A 107 -2.49 -8.67 -4.43
C VAL A 107 -3.50 -9.55 -5.16
N LYS A 108 -4.73 -9.63 -4.63
CA LYS A 108 -5.80 -10.42 -5.26
C LYS A 108 -6.10 -9.94 -6.67
N ALA A 109 -6.23 -8.62 -6.87
CA ALA A 109 -6.49 -8.05 -8.18
C ALA A 109 -5.36 -8.37 -9.19
N ALA A 110 -4.10 -8.33 -8.74
CA ALA A 110 -2.96 -8.69 -9.56
C ALA A 110 -2.98 -10.17 -10.00
N LEU A 111 -3.25 -11.08 -9.05
CA LEU A 111 -3.33 -12.52 -9.32
C LEU A 111 -4.52 -12.86 -10.23
N ASP A 112 -5.71 -12.33 -9.92
CA ASP A 112 -6.94 -12.58 -10.69
C ASP A 112 -6.82 -12.07 -12.13
N LYS A 113 -6.25 -10.88 -12.33
CA LYS A 113 -6.03 -10.27 -13.66
C LYS A 113 -5.18 -11.18 -14.55
N ASN A 114 -4.24 -11.90 -13.97
CA ASN A 114 -3.33 -12.79 -14.70
C ASN A 114 -3.75 -14.28 -14.62
N GLY A 115 -4.89 -14.59 -13.99
CA GLY A 115 -5.41 -15.95 -13.90
C GLY A 115 -4.59 -16.89 -13.01
N VAL A 116 -3.76 -16.36 -12.12
CA VAL A 116 -2.81 -17.11 -11.28
C VAL A 116 -3.44 -17.50 -9.95
N LYS A 117 -3.32 -18.77 -9.56
CA LYS A 117 -3.94 -19.33 -8.35
C LYS A 117 -2.90 -19.99 -7.45
N PRO A 118 -2.18 -19.23 -6.65
CA PRO A 118 -1.28 -19.80 -5.65
C PRO A 118 -2.07 -20.49 -4.52
N ARG A 119 -1.38 -21.30 -3.74
CA ARG A 119 -1.95 -21.85 -2.50
C ARG A 119 -1.84 -20.81 -1.39
N ILE A 120 -2.90 -20.01 -1.22
CA ILE A 120 -2.92 -18.94 -0.23
C ILE A 120 -2.91 -19.50 1.18
N ARG A 121 -1.94 -19.06 1.98
CA ARG A 121 -1.86 -19.29 3.43
C ARG A 121 -2.03 -17.96 4.17
N PRO A 122 -3.22 -17.69 4.75
CA PRO A 122 -3.42 -16.52 5.58
C PRO A 122 -2.54 -16.60 6.84
N CYS A 123 -1.78 -15.54 7.09
CA CYS A 123 -0.93 -15.41 8.26
C CYS A 123 -1.47 -14.26 9.13
N HIS A 124 -1.81 -14.54 10.41
CA HIS A 124 -2.32 -13.52 11.35
C HIS A 124 -1.18 -12.72 11.97
N VAL A 125 -0.30 -12.20 11.11
CA VAL A 125 0.88 -11.40 11.44
C VAL A 125 1.01 -10.25 10.45
N ASP A 126 1.88 -9.30 10.73
CA ASP A 126 2.17 -8.15 9.88
C ASP A 126 3.08 -8.49 8.68
N ASP A 127 3.27 -7.52 7.80
CA ASP A 127 4.11 -7.65 6.60
C ASP A 127 5.57 -7.99 6.96
N GLU A 128 6.14 -7.36 7.98
CA GLU A 128 7.52 -7.58 8.41
C GLU A 128 7.72 -9.05 8.83
N THR A 129 6.78 -9.60 9.56
CA THR A 129 6.82 -11.02 9.98
C THR A 129 6.69 -11.94 8.77
N VAL A 130 5.81 -11.63 7.79
CA VAL A 130 5.70 -12.41 6.55
C VAL A 130 7.01 -12.36 5.75
N ILE A 131 7.65 -11.20 5.62
CA ILE A 131 8.96 -11.07 4.96
C ILE A 131 9.98 -12.01 5.62
N ARG A 132 10.05 -12.02 6.95
CA ARG A 132 10.95 -12.92 7.69
C ARG A 132 10.62 -14.40 7.51
N MET A 133 9.32 -14.74 7.41
CA MET A 133 8.88 -16.10 7.10
C MET A 133 9.31 -16.54 5.71
N VAL A 134 9.14 -15.66 4.71
CA VAL A 134 9.63 -15.89 3.33
C VAL A 134 11.15 -16.10 3.34
N GLY A 135 11.90 -15.27 4.08
CA GLY A 135 13.36 -15.41 4.25
C GLY A 135 13.80 -16.75 4.83
N LYS A 136 12.88 -17.48 5.49
CA LYS A 136 13.11 -18.85 6.00
C LYS A 136 12.56 -19.94 5.07
N GLY A 137 12.12 -19.59 3.87
CA GLY A 137 11.62 -20.54 2.88
C GLY A 137 10.22 -21.10 3.19
N LEU A 138 9.41 -20.42 4.03
CA LEU A 138 8.09 -20.91 4.41
C LEU A 138 7.02 -20.68 3.33
N GLY A 139 7.38 -19.98 2.24
CA GLY A 139 6.52 -19.67 1.11
C GLY A 139 7.04 -18.47 0.35
N LEU A 140 6.26 -18.00 -0.62
CA LEU A 140 6.49 -16.78 -1.38
C LEU A 140 5.49 -15.71 -0.93
N SER A 141 5.70 -14.46 -1.31
CA SER A 141 4.71 -13.39 -1.11
C SER A 141 4.83 -12.33 -2.20
N MET A 142 3.90 -11.39 -2.20
CA MET A 142 3.89 -10.22 -3.08
C MET A 142 3.52 -9.00 -2.23
N MET A 143 4.29 -7.92 -2.35
CA MET A 143 4.05 -6.69 -1.60
C MET A 143 4.36 -5.47 -2.46
N ALA A 144 3.71 -4.35 -2.14
CA ALA A 144 4.00 -3.08 -2.76
C ALA A 144 5.37 -2.54 -2.34
N GLU A 145 6.06 -1.84 -3.24
CA GLU A 145 7.40 -1.30 -3.05
C GLU A 145 7.52 -0.48 -1.76
N MET A 146 6.54 0.38 -1.51
CA MET A 146 6.55 1.25 -0.33
C MET A 146 6.55 0.45 0.98
N MET A 147 5.91 -0.72 1.04
CA MET A 147 5.96 -1.60 2.20
C MET A 147 7.33 -2.24 2.43
N LEU A 148 8.12 -2.37 1.36
CA LEU A 148 9.43 -3.05 1.39
C LEU A 148 10.58 -2.13 1.79
N ARG A 149 10.39 -0.82 1.78
CA ARG A 149 11.45 0.15 2.11
C ARG A 149 12.04 -0.12 3.49
N GLY A 150 13.34 -0.43 3.51
CA GLY A 150 14.08 -0.74 4.75
C GLY A 150 13.82 -2.14 5.34
N ARG A 151 13.08 -3.03 4.65
CA ARG A 151 12.64 -4.33 5.16
C ARG A 151 13.07 -5.54 4.33
N THR A 152 13.99 -5.38 3.39
CA THR A 152 14.35 -6.42 2.43
C THR A 152 15.48 -7.35 2.88
N ALA A 153 15.94 -7.22 4.12
CA ALA A 153 17.01 -8.05 4.64
C ALA A 153 16.60 -9.54 4.68
N GLY A 154 17.42 -10.40 4.06
CA GLY A 154 17.24 -11.85 4.08
C GLY A 154 16.18 -12.39 3.13
N VAL A 155 15.76 -11.61 2.13
CA VAL A 155 14.88 -12.03 1.03
C VAL A 155 15.40 -11.48 -0.30
N GLN A 156 14.98 -12.10 -1.40
CA GLN A 156 15.11 -11.52 -2.72
C GLN A 156 13.82 -10.75 -3.05
N VAL A 157 13.96 -9.53 -3.58
CA VAL A 157 12.86 -8.67 -3.98
C VAL A 157 12.99 -8.38 -5.46
N VAL A 158 12.02 -8.81 -6.25
CA VAL A 158 12.11 -8.80 -7.72
C VAL A 158 10.84 -8.16 -8.29
N PRO A 159 10.98 -7.21 -9.23
CA PRO A 159 9.83 -6.65 -9.94
C PRO A 159 8.99 -7.73 -10.61
N ILE A 160 7.67 -7.61 -10.56
CA ILE A 160 6.76 -8.58 -11.19
C ILE A 160 6.56 -8.26 -12.67
N SER A 161 6.50 -9.30 -13.49
CA SER A 161 6.15 -9.21 -14.91
C SER A 161 4.88 -10.05 -15.19
N PRO A 162 3.88 -9.51 -15.93
CA PRO A 162 3.79 -8.11 -16.37
C PRO A 162 3.73 -7.14 -15.19
N ALA A 163 4.24 -5.92 -15.40
CA ALA A 163 4.27 -4.91 -14.35
C ALA A 163 2.86 -4.69 -13.76
N THR A 164 2.77 -4.77 -12.45
CA THR A 164 1.54 -4.58 -11.69
C THR A 164 1.79 -3.67 -10.50
N GLY A 165 0.75 -3.02 -10.01
CA GLY A 165 0.85 -2.06 -8.93
C GLY A 165 -0.51 -1.50 -8.56
N ARG A 166 -0.49 -0.50 -7.68
CA ARG A 166 -1.68 0.20 -7.20
C ARG A 166 -1.52 1.71 -7.35
N GLU A 167 -2.60 2.40 -7.66
CA GLU A 167 -2.64 3.86 -7.65
C GLU A 167 -2.88 4.33 -6.21
N LEU A 168 -1.89 5.00 -5.62
CA LEU A 168 -2.05 5.66 -4.33
C LEU A 168 -2.57 7.08 -4.53
N GLY A 169 -3.45 7.51 -3.63
CA GLY A 169 -4.03 8.83 -3.69
C GLY A 169 -4.57 9.32 -2.36
N MET A 170 -5.05 10.56 -2.41
CA MET A 170 -5.76 11.24 -1.34
C MET A 170 -7.24 11.33 -1.71
N GLY A 171 -8.11 10.87 -0.83
CA GLY A 171 -9.56 10.99 -0.97
C GLY A 171 -10.16 11.89 0.10
N MET A 172 -11.17 12.67 -0.25
CA MET A 172 -11.95 13.46 0.68
C MET A 172 -13.43 13.45 0.30
N HIS A 173 -14.30 13.91 1.19
CA HIS A 173 -15.71 14.03 0.87
C HIS A 173 -15.96 14.96 -0.31
N MET A 174 -16.89 14.59 -1.17
CA MET A 174 -17.45 15.46 -2.19
C MET A 174 -18.40 16.47 -1.50
N LYS A 175 -17.88 17.64 -1.14
CA LYS A 175 -18.65 18.73 -0.50
C LYS A 175 -18.61 19.97 -1.39
N GLU A 176 -19.69 20.78 -1.34
CA GLU A 176 -19.73 22.09 -2.02
C GLU A 176 -18.67 23.05 -1.45
N SER A 177 -18.27 22.87 -0.19
CA SER A 177 -17.23 23.66 0.46
C SER A 177 -16.31 22.73 1.25
N VAL A 178 -15.02 22.76 0.90
CA VAL A 178 -13.96 22.05 1.60
C VAL A 178 -13.32 23.02 2.60
N PRO A 179 -13.13 22.63 3.89
CA PRO A 179 -12.45 23.48 4.88
C PRO A 179 -11.03 23.84 4.45
N ASP A 180 -10.62 25.09 4.70
CA ASP A 180 -9.28 25.60 4.31
C ASP A 180 -8.14 24.73 4.82
N GLY A 181 -8.27 24.17 6.04
CA GLY A 181 -7.28 23.25 6.59
C GLY A 181 -7.05 22.01 5.73
N ILE A 182 -8.10 21.47 5.11
CA ILE A 182 -7.99 20.31 4.21
C ILE A 182 -7.35 20.73 2.88
N LEU A 183 -7.66 21.92 2.38
CA LEU A 183 -7.02 22.47 1.19
C LEU A 183 -5.51 22.66 1.40
N HIS A 184 -5.10 23.24 2.53
CA HIS A 184 -3.69 23.39 2.89
C HIS A 184 -3.00 22.04 3.10
N LEU A 185 -3.69 21.04 3.68
CA LEU A 185 -3.13 19.69 3.77
C LEU A 185 -2.87 19.12 2.37
N ARG A 186 -3.82 19.27 1.43
CA ARG A 186 -3.65 18.83 0.04
C ARG A 186 -2.47 19.51 -0.63
N GLU A 187 -2.28 20.80 -0.43
CA GLU A 187 -1.12 21.54 -0.96
C GLU A 187 0.20 20.99 -0.40
N CYS A 188 0.27 20.74 0.91
CA CYS A 188 1.44 20.12 1.53
C CYS A 188 1.73 18.72 0.97
N VAL A 189 0.68 17.92 0.73
CA VAL A 189 0.79 16.58 0.12
C VAL A 189 1.36 16.68 -1.29
N LEU A 190 0.77 17.52 -2.15
CA LEU A 190 1.21 17.68 -3.54
C LEU A 190 2.65 18.21 -3.62
N ALA A 191 3.01 19.17 -2.76
CA ALA A 191 4.36 19.68 -2.66
C ALA A 191 5.36 18.59 -2.21
N PHE A 192 4.96 17.71 -1.30
CA PHE A 192 5.80 16.58 -0.87
C PHE A 192 5.98 15.56 -2.00
N ILE A 193 4.90 15.15 -2.66
CA ILE A 193 4.94 14.17 -3.77
C ILE A 193 5.84 14.69 -4.92
N GLY A 194 5.78 15.99 -5.21
CA GLY A 194 6.67 16.61 -6.21
C GLY A 194 8.17 16.60 -5.86
N THR A 195 8.53 16.13 -4.65
CA THR A 195 9.94 15.99 -4.20
C THR A 195 10.43 14.53 -4.19
N LEU A 196 9.54 13.55 -4.46
CA LEU A 196 9.90 12.12 -4.56
C LEU A 196 10.43 11.78 -5.93
#